data_61967265abfb71b85c43a41251b05f26
#
_entry.id   61967265abfb71b85c43a41251b05f26
#
_cell.length_a   1.000
_cell.length_b   1.000
_cell.length_c   1.000
_cell.angle_alpha   90.00
_cell.angle_beta   90.00
_cell.angle_gamma   90.00
#
_symmetry.space_group_name_H-M   'P 1'
#
loop_
_entity.id
_entity.type
_entity.pdbx_description
1 polymer ?
#
loop_
_entity_poly.entity_id
_entity_poly.type
_entity_poly.pdbx_seq_one_letter_code
_entity_poly.pdbx_strand_id
1 'polypeptide(L)'
;MTRDEFDAYCKSLTATTNVVQWGGSSVWKVGGKIFTICSHWGPVDRDCISFKCTDHSYQVLCELPGVVPAPYLARAKWVQVQSNETLTDDDIKSYIEEAHAIIAAKLTKKQQRDLGLLPA
;
A
#
# COMPACT_ATOMS: atom_id res chain seq x y z
N MET A 1 12.46 -1.63 5.40
CA MET A 1 11.36 -2.47 5.96
C MET A 1 11.38 -3.82 5.26
N THR A 2 11.46 -4.89 6.04
CA THR A 2 11.38 -6.25 5.51
C THR A 2 9.93 -6.61 5.20
N ARG A 3 9.73 -7.72 4.45
CA ARG A 3 8.40 -8.24 4.19
C ARG A 3 7.67 -8.61 5.47
N ASP A 4 8.37 -9.20 6.44
CA ASP A 4 7.77 -9.57 7.71
C ASP A 4 7.31 -8.34 8.50
N GLU A 5 8.11 -7.29 8.52
CA GLU A 5 7.75 -6.01 9.15
C GLU A 5 6.57 -5.36 8.45
N PHE A 6 6.55 -5.39 7.12
CA PHE A 6 5.45 -4.90 6.29
C PHE A 6 4.15 -5.65 6.62
N ASP A 7 4.20 -6.98 6.64
CA ASP A 7 3.03 -7.81 6.95
C ASP A 7 2.51 -7.56 8.37
N ALA A 8 3.41 -7.44 9.34
CA ALA A 8 3.03 -7.15 10.73
C ALA A 8 2.34 -5.81 10.85
N TYR A 9 2.85 -4.79 10.16
CA TYR A 9 2.25 -3.45 10.19
C TYR A 9 0.87 -3.44 9.54
N CYS A 10 0.73 -4.02 8.36
CA CYS A 10 -0.57 -4.09 7.67
C CYS A 10 -1.61 -4.85 8.49
N LYS A 11 -1.20 -5.93 9.15
CA LYS A 11 -2.07 -6.71 10.02
C LYS A 11 -2.61 -5.89 11.19
N SER A 12 -1.86 -4.90 11.65
CA SER A 12 -2.27 -4.02 12.74
C SER A 12 -3.35 -3.01 12.35
N LEU A 13 -3.55 -2.77 11.07
CA LEU A 13 -4.55 -1.83 10.59
C LEU A 13 -5.95 -2.45 10.60
N THR A 14 -6.97 -1.61 10.81
CA THR A 14 -8.35 -2.06 10.97
C THR A 14 -8.89 -2.75 9.73
N ALA A 15 -9.52 -3.91 9.93
CA ALA A 15 -10.26 -4.65 8.90
C ALA A 15 -9.42 -5.08 7.70
N THR A 16 -8.16 -5.43 7.93
CA THR A 16 -7.28 -5.89 6.86
C THR A 16 -7.27 -7.41 6.71
N THR A 17 -7.10 -7.86 5.49
CA THR A 17 -6.91 -9.26 5.14
C THR A 17 -5.72 -9.39 4.19
N ASN A 18 -5.06 -10.54 4.21
CA ASN A 18 -3.89 -10.83 3.40
C ASN A 18 -4.15 -11.99 2.45
N VAL A 19 -3.62 -11.86 1.24
CA VAL A 19 -3.57 -12.94 0.26
C VAL A 19 -2.17 -12.95 -0.34
N VAL A 20 -1.60 -14.13 -0.52
CA VAL A 20 -0.34 -14.31 -1.26
C VAL A 20 -0.70 -14.78 -2.66
N GLN A 21 -0.38 -13.99 -3.68
CA GLN A 21 -0.72 -14.29 -5.07
C GLN A 21 0.29 -13.64 -6.01
N TRP A 22 0.11 -13.81 -7.32
CA TRP A 22 0.97 -13.24 -8.36
C TRP A 22 2.46 -13.53 -8.13
N GLY A 23 2.79 -14.83 -8.00
CA GLY A 23 4.18 -15.24 -7.85
C GLY A 23 4.76 -15.01 -6.47
N GLY A 24 3.94 -15.04 -5.43
CA GLY A 24 4.41 -14.91 -4.05
C GLY A 24 4.32 -13.51 -3.48
N SER A 25 3.62 -12.58 -4.15
CA SER A 25 3.39 -11.24 -3.63
C SER A 25 2.49 -11.26 -2.40
N SER A 26 2.83 -10.45 -1.39
CA SER A 26 1.99 -10.25 -0.21
C SER A 26 1.02 -9.10 -0.51
N VAL A 27 -0.26 -9.42 -0.63
CA VAL A 27 -1.31 -8.48 -1.03
C VAL A 27 -2.23 -8.21 0.15
N TRP A 28 -2.33 -6.95 0.56
CA TRP A 28 -3.17 -6.53 1.68
C TRP A 28 -4.40 -5.78 1.20
N LYS A 29 -5.54 -6.14 1.76
CA LYS A 29 -6.86 -5.60 1.39
C LYS A 29 -7.58 -5.04 2.60
N VAL A 30 -8.44 -4.07 2.36
CA VAL A 30 -9.42 -3.57 3.32
C VAL A 30 -10.79 -3.66 2.65
N GLY A 31 -11.73 -4.37 3.30
CA GLY A 31 -13.07 -4.59 2.71
C GLY A 31 -13.03 -5.27 1.34
N GLY A 32 -12.05 -6.14 1.11
CA GLY A 32 -11.89 -6.85 -0.16
C GLY A 32 -11.19 -6.07 -1.26
N LYS A 33 -10.77 -4.82 -1.01
CA LYS A 33 -10.07 -3.98 -1.99
C LYS A 33 -8.60 -3.82 -1.60
N ILE A 34 -7.71 -3.96 -2.59
CA ILE A 34 -6.25 -3.90 -2.37
C ILE A 34 -5.83 -2.47 -2.08
N PHE A 35 -4.96 -2.26 -1.07
CA PHE A 35 -4.40 -0.96 -0.76
C PHE A 35 -2.86 -0.92 -0.74
N THR A 36 -2.20 -2.06 -0.52
CA THR A 36 -0.73 -2.14 -0.56
C THR A 36 -0.26 -3.54 -0.89
N ILE A 37 0.93 -3.65 -1.48
CA ILE A 37 1.48 -4.92 -1.97
C ILE A 37 2.99 -4.92 -1.72
N CYS A 38 3.54 -6.06 -1.28
CA CYS A 38 4.98 -6.30 -1.27
C CYS A 38 5.29 -7.36 -2.32
N SER A 39 6.10 -7.00 -3.32
CA SER A 39 6.32 -7.85 -4.50
C SER A 39 7.73 -7.69 -5.08
N HIS A 40 8.10 -8.62 -5.96
CA HIS A 40 9.34 -8.57 -6.75
C HIS A 40 9.13 -8.02 -8.17
N TRP A 41 8.19 -7.10 -8.34
CA TRP A 41 7.89 -6.52 -9.65
C TRP A 41 8.88 -5.41 -10.00
N GLY A 42 9.24 -5.34 -11.29
CA GLY A 42 10.14 -4.31 -11.81
C GLY A 42 11.58 -4.79 -11.88
N PRO A 43 12.53 -3.89 -12.19
CA PRO A 43 13.91 -4.27 -12.48
C PRO A 43 14.78 -4.53 -11.24
N VAL A 44 14.28 -4.24 -10.05
CA VAL A 44 15.04 -4.39 -8.80
C VAL A 44 14.87 -5.81 -8.29
N ASP A 45 15.99 -6.48 -8.01
CA ASP A 45 16.00 -7.86 -7.52
C ASP A 45 15.85 -7.91 -6.00
N ARG A 46 14.68 -7.50 -5.53
CA ARG A 46 14.31 -7.57 -4.12
C ARG A 46 12.82 -7.28 -3.95
N ASP A 47 12.28 -7.53 -2.76
CA ASP A 47 10.92 -7.16 -2.42
C ASP A 47 10.77 -5.63 -2.37
N CYS A 48 9.79 -5.12 -3.10
CA CYS A 48 9.45 -3.71 -3.12
C CYS A 48 8.03 -3.50 -2.62
N ILE A 49 7.82 -2.42 -1.87
CA ILE A 49 6.51 -2.06 -1.35
C ILE A 49 5.85 -1.07 -2.30
N SER A 50 4.62 -1.38 -2.71
CA SER A 50 3.78 -0.52 -3.53
C SER A 50 2.52 -0.15 -2.76
N PHE A 51 2.00 1.06 -2.96
CA PHE A 51 0.78 1.50 -2.27
C PHE A 51 0.02 2.53 -3.08
N LYS A 52 -1.28 2.61 -2.79
CA LYS A 52 -2.19 3.59 -3.39
C LYS A 52 -1.90 4.98 -2.82
N CYS A 53 -1.88 6.00 -3.67
CA CYS A 53 -1.66 7.39 -3.28
C CYS A 53 -2.82 8.29 -3.68
N THR A 54 -2.89 9.48 -3.07
CA THR A 54 -3.64 10.60 -3.63
C THR A 54 -2.92 11.09 -4.90
N ASP A 55 -3.61 11.85 -5.74
CA ASP A 55 -2.99 12.45 -6.93
C ASP A 55 -1.79 13.32 -6.55
N HIS A 56 -1.94 14.09 -5.47
CA HIS A 56 -0.86 14.97 -4.97
C HIS A 56 0.35 14.16 -4.49
N SER A 57 0.13 13.17 -3.63
CA SER A 57 1.22 12.33 -3.12
C SER A 57 1.91 11.57 -4.24
N TYR A 58 1.16 11.10 -5.24
CA TYR A 58 1.73 10.43 -6.41
C TYR A 58 2.73 11.35 -7.14
N GLN A 59 2.34 12.59 -7.40
CA GLN A 59 3.21 13.55 -8.06
C GLN A 59 4.48 13.84 -7.26
N VAL A 60 4.32 14.09 -5.97
CA VAL A 60 5.45 14.39 -5.07
C VAL A 60 6.40 13.20 -4.96
N LEU A 61 5.85 12.01 -4.70
CA LEU A 61 6.67 10.80 -4.48
C LEU A 61 7.44 10.37 -5.72
N CYS A 62 6.84 10.50 -6.90
CA CYS A 62 7.51 10.10 -8.14
C CYS A 62 8.71 11.00 -8.50
N GLU A 63 8.87 12.14 -7.85
CA GLU A 63 10.04 12.99 -8.00
C GLU A 63 11.20 12.58 -7.08
N LEU A 64 10.95 11.68 -6.12
CA LEU A 64 11.99 11.24 -5.17
C LEU A 64 12.84 10.11 -5.76
N PRO A 65 14.16 10.13 -5.52
CA PRO A 65 15.02 8.99 -5.90
C PRO A 65 14.52 7.69 -5.26
N GLY A 66 14.46 6.63 -6.05
CA GLY A 66 14.06 5.31 -5.56
C GLY A 66 12.55 5.09 -5.46
N VAL A 67 11.73 6.04 -5.88
CA VAL A 67 10.27 5.90 -5.94
C VAL A 67 9.83 6.07 -7.38
N VAL A 68 9.07 5.10 -7.89
CA VAL A 68 8.61 5.09 -9.29
C VAL A 68 7.12 4.78 -9.37
N PRO A 69 6.45 5.11 -10.49
CA PRO A 69 5.10 4.61 -10.73
C PRO A 69 5.09 3.08 -10.63
N ALA A 70 4.12 2.52 -9.91
CA ALA A 70 4.07 1.08 -9.70
C ALA A 70 3.78 0.34 -11.02
N PRO A 71 4.51 -0.75 -11.33
CA PRO A 71 4.20 -1.58 -12.49
C PRO A 71 2.74 -2.02 -12.44
N TYR A 72 2.05 -1.94 -13.61
CA TYR A 72 0.64 -2.32 -13.81
C TYR A 72 -0.39 -1.43 -13.10
N LEU A 73 0.00 -0.60 -12.13
CA LEU A 73 -0.92 0.15 -11.26
C LEU A 73 -0.72 1.67 -11.32
N ALA A 74 0.12 2.16 -12.24
CA ALA A 74 0.44 3.59 -12.33
C ALA A 74 -0.80 4.46 -12.64
N ARG A 75 -1.73 3.97 -13.47
CA ARG A 75 -2.96 4.69 -13.81
C ARG A 75 -3.84 4.94 -12.60
N ALA A 76 -3.83 4.03 -11.64
CA ALA A 76 -4.60 4.14 -10.41
C ALA A 76 -3.86 4.94 -9.34
N LYS A 77 -2.75 5.61 -9.70
CA LYS A 77 -1.92 6.42 -8.79
C LYS A 77 -1.31 5.60 -7.67
N TRP A 78 -0.67 4.52 -8.06
CA TRP A 78 0.16 3.71 -7.18
C TRP A 78 1.64 3.99 -7.44
N VAL A 79 2.45 3.95 -6.39
CA VAL A 79 3.90 4.03 -6.49
C VAL A 79 4.56 2.76 -5.96
N GLN A 80 5.79 2.51 -6.43
CA GLN A 80 6.64 1.44 -5.92
C GLN A 80 7.90 2.04 -5.32
N VAL A 81 8.21 1.67 -4.09
CA VAL A 81 9.43 2.09 -3.40
C VAL A 81 10.52 1.05 -3.71
N GLN A 82 11.50 1.44 -4.53
CA GLN A 82 12.58 0.56 -4.97
C GLN A 82 13.82 0.64 -4.09
N SER A 83 13.96 1.70 -3.30
CA SER A 83 15.09 1.86 -2.38
C SER A 83 14.67 2.68 -1.16
N ASN A 84 15.42 2.52 -0.06
CA ASN A 84 15.21 3.29 1.18
C ASN A 84 15.99 4.62 1.18
N GLU A 85 16.33 5.13 -0.01
CA GLU A 85 17.20 6.30 -0.16
C GLU A 85 16.57 7.58 0.36
N THR A 86 15.25 7.76 0.15
CA THR A 86 14.53 8.98 0.50
C THR A 86 13.41 8.78 1.50
N LEU A 87 12.84 7.59 1.60
CA LEU A 87 11.74 7.29 2.51
C LEU A 87 12.22 6.39 3.64
N THR A 88 11.99 6.81 4.88
CA THR A 88 12.23 5.98 6.06
C THR A 88 11.09 4.94 6.21
N ASP A 89 11.30 3.96 7.08
CA ASP A 89 10.25 3.00 7.40
C ASP A 89 9.00 3.70 7.99
N ASP A 90 9.19 4.73 8.80
CA ASP A 90 8.07 5.51 9.34
C ASP A 90 7.31 6.26 8.25
N ASP A 91 8.02 6.81 7.26
CA ASP A 91 7.39 7.43 6.10
C ASP A 91 6.54 6.42 5.33
N ILE A 92 7.09 5.23 5.07
CA ILE A 92 6.39 4.17 4.36
C ILE A 92 5.13 3.75 5.13
N LYS A 93 5.22 3.59 6.45
CA LYS A 93 4.07 3.27 7.29
C LYS A 93 2.98 4.33 7.18
N SER A 94 3.34 5.60 7.20
CA SER A 94 2.38 6.70 7.06
C SER A 94 1.67 6.66 5.71
N TYR A 95 2.39 6.36 4.63
CA TYR A 95 1.77 6.23 3.31
C TYR A 95 0.92 4.98 3.18
N ILE A 96 1.27 3.90 3.84
CA ILE A 96 0.43 2.69 3.89
C ILE A 96 -0.89 3.00 4.62
N GLU A 97 -0.85 3.76 5.72
CA GLU A 97 -2.07 4.20 6.42
C GLU A 97 -2.92 5.11 5.53
N GLU A 98 -2.29 6.02 4.81
CA GLU A 98 -3.01 6.86 3.83
C GLU A 98 -3.68 6.01 2.76
N ALA A 99 -2.97 5.02 2.21
CA ALA A 99 -3.51 4.09 1.23
C ALA A 99 -4.72 3.33 1.78
N HIS A 100 -4.61 2.83 3.00
CA HIS A 100 -5.71 2.16 3.70
C HIS A 100 -6.93 3.07 3.78
N ALA A 101 -6.74 4.32 4.21
CA ALA A 101 -7.82 5.29 4.34
C ALA A 101 -8.47 5.63 2.99
N ILE A 102 -7.66 5.82 1.94
CA ILE A 102 -8.16 6.10 0.58
C ILE A 102 -9.07 4.97 0.11
N ILE A 103 -8.61 3.74 0.24
CA ILE A 103 -9.36 2.57 -0.25
C ILE A 103 -10.58 2.32 0.64
N ALA A 104 -10.46 2.44 1.96
CA ALA A 104 -11.58 2.30 2.89
C ALA A 104 -12.71 3.29 2.58
N ALA A 105 -12.37 4.52 2.19
CA ALA A 105 -13.35 5.55 1.84
C ALA A 105 -14.16 5.21 0.58
N LYS A 106 -13.70 4.27 -0.24
CA LYS A 106 -14.42 3.80 -1.43
C LYS A 106 -15.51 2.78 -1.10
N LEU A 107 -15.50 2.24 0.10
CA LEU A 107 -16.52 1.30 0.56
C LEU A 107 -17.81 2.06 0.87
N THR A 108 -18.96 1.37 0.86
CA THR A 108 -20.22 1.97 1.28
C THR A 108 -20.15 2.33 2.77
N LYS A 109 -20.97 3.27 3.19
CA LYS A 109 -21.06 3.66 4.62
C LYS A 109 -21.42 2.46 5.50
N LYS A 110 -22.31 1.59 5.01
CA LYS A 110 -22.68 0.37 5.72
C LYS A 110 -21.48 -0.55 5.90
N GLN A 111 -20.73 -0.80 4.82
CA GLN A 111 -19.52 -1.63 4.90
C GLN A 111 -18.48 -1.04 5.86
N GLN A 112 -18.27 0.26 5.80
CA GLN A 112 -17.33 0.94 6.69
C GLN A 112 -17.74 0.77 8.16
N ARG A 113 -19.04 0.90 8.48
CA ARG A 113 -19.52 0.68 9.83
C ARG A 113 -19.39 -0.79 10.26
N ASP A 114 -19.80 -1.71 9.40
CA ASP A 114 -19.74 -3.16 9.68
C ASP A 114 -18.30 -3.64 9.96
N LEU A 115 -17.32 -3.01 9.31
CA LEU A 115 -15.90 -3.34 9.45
C LEU A 115 -15.19 -2.56 10.57
N GLY A 116 -15.89 -1.68 11.27
CA GLY A 116 -15.28 -0.87 12.32
C GLY A 116 -14.41 0.28 11.82
N LEU A 117 -14.60 0.68 10.56
CA LEU A 117 -13.84 1.78 9.93
C LEU A 117 -14.47 3.15 10.18
N LEU A 118 -15.74 3.18 10.59
CA LEU A 118 -16.46 4.37 11.02
C LEU A 118 -17.06 4.14 12.40
N PRO A 119 -17.23 5.19 13.20
CA PRO A 119 -17.98 5.09 14.45
C PRO A 119 -19.38 4.55 14.21
N ALA A 120 -19.86 3.76 15.16
CA ALA A 120 -21.20 3.19 15.13
C ALA A 120 -22.26 4.30 15.29
#